data_773273e13d30313fe9876c5f143c1f40
#
_entry.id   773273e13d30313fe9876c5f143c1f40
#
_cell.length_a   1.000
_cell.length_b   1.000
_cell.length_c   1.000
_cell.angle_alpha   90.00
_cell.angle_beta   90.00
_cell.angle_gamma   90.00
#
_symmetry.space_group_name_H-M   'P 1'
#
loop_
_entity.id
_entity.type
_entity.pdbx_description
1 polymer ?
#
loop_
_entity_poly.entity_id
_entity_poly.type
_entity_poly.pdbx_seq_one_letter_code
_entity_poly.pdbx_strand_id
1 'polypeptide(L)'
;MLDRPRRAALAGTHAIPVPRTMYAAAMDRFGEPAVLTGHALPVPTIDPGEVLIALDTSGVGPWDIDVRLGRFASRKPHFPIVPGVDGAGIVVAVGSRVGRLKVGDEVYSYSWQSPKGSFYAEYVAVPAHNVAPIPKRLDLQHAGAIATTGLTALQGIDDALTLKRGETIIIHGASGGVGTLAVQFAKLRGARVFATASGIEGVELVREMGADAVLDGKRVVDIDDRARAFAPEGVDAVLALVGGDALGQCLDALRPKGRVAHPNGIEPAPRKRRGTTLTRYDAVAGVREFEHLNDAVQAARLKVPIAERYSLAEAHKAHLRLEAGKVLGKIVLTVHGA
;
A
#
# COMPACT_ATOMS: atom_id res chain seq x y z
N MET A 1 -12.36 23.39 -22.10
CA MET A 1 -13.61 22.78 -21.64
C MET A 1 -14.00 21.73 -22.68
N LEU A 2 -13.53 20.50 -22.53
CA LEU A 2 -13.90 19.38 -23.41
C LEU A 2 -14.59 18.35 -22.51
N ASP A 3 -15.85 18.19 -22.81
CA ASP A 3 -16.83 17.34 -22.13
C ASP A 3 -16.39 15.87 -22.28
N ARG A 4 -16.08 15.20 -21.16
CA ARG A 4 -15.83 13.76 -21.15
C ARG A 4 -17.18 13.05 -21.17
N PRO A 5 -17.42 12.15 -22.11
CA PRO A 5 -18.67 11.38 -22.10
C PRO A 5 -18.71 10.53 -20.82
N ARG A 6 -19.72 10.79 -19.98
CA ARG A 6 -20.12 9.88 -18.92
C ARG A 6 -20.39 8.51 -19.54
N ARG A 7 -19.59 7.49 -19.19
CA ARG A 7 -19.90 6.11 -19.53
C ARG A 7 -21.30 5.80 -18.95
N ALA A 8 -22.24 5.58 -19.85
CA ALA A 8 -23.58 5.17 -19.50
C ALA A 8 -23.51 3.88 -18.66
N ALA A 9 -24.27 3.85 -17.57
CA ALA A 9 -24.49 2.66 -16.79
C ALA A 9 -25.04 1.56 -17.70
N LEU A 10 -24.25 0.53 -17.97
CA LEU A 10 -24.70 -0.68 -18.65
C LEU A 10 -25.55 -1.49 -17.68
N ALA A 11 -26.82 -1.16 -17.59
CA ALA A 11 -27.85 -2.00 -17.00
C ALA A 11 -28.20 -3.11 -17.98
N GLY A 12 -27.51 -4.23 -17.89
CA GLY A 12 -27.79 -5.43 -18.69
C GLY A 12 -26.74 -6.47 -18.36
N THR A 13 -27.17 -7.71 -18.09
CA THR A 13 -26.34 -8.90 -17.82
C THR A 13 -25.55 -9.34 -19.05
N HIS A 14 -24.73 -8.45 -19.63
CA HIS A 14 -23.84 -8.81 -20.72
C HIS A 14 -22.46 -9.13 -20.12
N ALA A 15 -21.99 -10.36 -20.38
CA ALA A 15 -20.62 -10.75 -20.07
C ALA A 15 -19.65 -9.73 -20.73
N ILE A 16 -18.75 -9.15 -19.94
CA ILE A 16 -17.69 -8.31 -20.47
C ILE A 16 -16.75 -9.24 -21.26
N PRO A 17 -16.52 -9.00 -22.57
CA PRO A 17 -15.66 -9.86 -23.35
C PRO A 17 -14.23 -9.88 -22.78
N VAL A 18 -13.73 -11.06 -22.46
CA VAL A 18 -12.35 -11.26 -21.96
C VAL A 18 -11.51 -11.77 -23.13
N PRO A 19 -10.39 -11.12 -23.49
CA PRO A 19 -9.51 -11.60 -24.56
C PRO A 19 -8.80 -12.89 -24.14
N ARG A 20 -8.20 -13.60 -25.11
CA ARG A 20 -7.40 -14.81 -24.80
C ARG A 20 -6.03 -14.48 -24.25
N THR A 21 -5.48 -13.33 -24.64
CA THR A 21 -4.16 -12.85 -24.22
C THR A 21 -4.28 -11.44 -23.66
N MET A 22 -3.36 -11.10 -22.78
CA MET A 22 -3.26 -9.80 -22.13
C MET A 22 -1.85 -9.26 -22.24
N TYR A 23 -1.68 -7.95 -22.10
CA TYR A 23 -0.39 -7.34 -21.87
C TYR A 23 -0.05 -7.41 -20.38
N ALA A 24 1.23 -7.69 -20.09
CA ALA A 24 1.79 -7.67 -18.75
C ALA A 24 3.22 -7.10 -18.75
N ALA A 25 3.60 -6.38 -17.71
CA ALA A 25 4.98 -6.07 -17.42
C ALA A 25 5.56 -7.24 -16.61
N ALA A 26 6.41 -8.04 -17.25
CA ALA A 26 6.95 -9.27 -16.68
C ALA A 26 8.46 -9.34 -16.84
N MET A 27 9.09 -10.32 -16.21
CA MET A 27 10.53 -10.54 -16.29
C MET A 27 10.86 -12.01 -16.55
N ASP A 28 11.88 -12.25 -17.39
CA ASP A 28 12.41 -13.59 -17.74
C ASP A 28 13.60 -13.99 -16.86
N ARG A 29 14.06 -13.12 -15.99
CA ARG A 29 15.12 -13.33 -15.00
C ARG A 29 15.03 -12.28 -13.92
N PHE A 30 15.62 -12.54 -12.78
CA PHE A 30 15.83 -11.52 -11.73
C PHE A 30 16.89 -10.50 -12.14
N GLY A 31 16.82 -9.28 -11.63
CA GLY A 31 17.83 -8.26 -11.88
C GLY A 31 17.38 -6.83 -11.70
N GLU A 32 18.10 -5.92 -12.36
CA GLU A 32 17.85 -4.48 -12.36
C GLU A 32 16.50 -4.12 -13.04
N PRO A 33 15.98 -2.91 -12.85
CA PRO A 33 14.64 -2.52 -13.36
C PRO A 33 14.39 -2.83 -14.84
N ALA A 34 15.42 -2.77 -15.67
CA ALA A 34 15.35 -3.06 -17.11
C ALA A 34 14.91 -4.50 -17.46
N VAL A 35 14.88 -5.43 -16.49
CA VAL A 35 14.33 -6.78 -16.71
C VAL A 35 12.81 -6.79 -16.84
N LEU A 36 12.12 -5.74 -16.37
CA LEU A 36 10.67 -5.58 -16.54
C LEU A 36 10.38 -5.12 -17.97
N THR A 37 9.84 -6.02 -18.77
CA THR A 37 9.53 -5.80 -20.19
C THR A 37 8.09 -6.19 -20.51
N GLY A 38 7.58 -5.73 -21.65
CA GLY A 38 6.23 -6.06 -22.10
C GLY A 38 6.13 -7.49 -22.61
N HIS A 39 5.12 -8.22 -22.12
CA HIS A 39 4.82 -9.60 -22.53
C HIS A 39 3.36 -9.75 -22.93
N ALA A 40 3.11 -10.56 -23.95
CA ALA A 40 1.76 -11.05 -24.29
C ALA A 40 1.56 -12.41 -23.60
N LEU A 41 0.78 -12.45 -22.55
CA LEU A 41 0.54 -13.64 -21.75
C LEU A 41 -0.92 -14.11 -21.87
N PRO A 42 -1.22 -15.40 -21.65
CA PRO A 42 -2.61 -15.85 -21.54
C PRO A 42 -3.32 -15.14 -20.39
N VAL A 43 -4.59 -14.74 -20.60
CA VAL A 43 -5.43 -14.29 -19.48
C VAL A 43 -5.64 -15.46 -18.52
N PRO A 44 -5.43 -15.28 -17.20
CA PRO A 44 -5.54 -16.37 -16.26
C PRO A 44 -6.98 -16.89 -16.15
N THR A 45 -7.13 -18.21 -16.07
CA THR A 45 -8.40 -18.88 -15.75
C THR A 45 -8.68 -18.81 -14.26
N ILE A 46 -9.95 -18.63 -13.89
CA ILE A 46 -10.38 -18.58 -12.49
C ILE A 46 -10.81 -19.93 -11.96
N ASP A 47 -10.49 -20.19 -10.69
CA ASP A 47 -11.03 -21.31 -9.93
C ASP A 47 -12.41 -20.97 -9.33
N PRO A 48 -13.18 -21.97 -8.84
CA PRO A 48 -14.53 -21.71 -8.30
C PRO A 48 -14.61 -20.64 -7.21
N GLY A 49 -13.54 -20.41 -6.45
CA GLY A 49 -13.48 -19.39 -5.37
C GLY A 49 -12.79 -18.08 -5.76
N GLU A 50 -12.46 -17.87 -7.03
CA GLU A 50 -11.74 -16.72 -7.52
C GLU A 50 -12.60 -15.78 -8.36
N VAL A 51 -12.09 -14.57 -8.56
CA VAL A 51 -12.62 -13.61 -9.53
C VAL A 51 -11.52 -13.19 -10.50
N LEU A 52 -11.91 -12.86 -11.72
CA LEU A 52 -11.05 -12.19 -12.69
C LEU A 52 -11.34 -10.69 -12.66
N ILE A 53 -10.30 -9.91 -12.46
CA ILE A 53 -10.37 -8.44 -12.45
C ILE A 53 -9.66 -7.91 -13.69
N ALA A 54 -10.36 -7.09 -14.49
CA ALA A 54 -9.73 -6.21 -15.47
C ALA A 54 -9.17 -5.01 -14.70
N LEU A 55 -7.86 -4.90 -14.63
CA LEU A 55 -7.18 -3.88 -13.84
C LEU A 55 -7.25 -2.51 -14.53
N ASP A 56 -7.45 -1.47 -13.75
CA ASP A 56 -7.30 -0.06 -14.10
C ASP A 56 -5.97 0.48 -13.56
N THR A 57 -5.64 0.11 -12.33
CA THR A 57 -4.50 0.64 -11.60
C THR A 57 -3.86 -0.44 -10.74
N SER A 58 -2.52 -0.47 -10.74
CA SER A 58 -1.71 -1.32 -9.85
C SER A 58 -0.80 -0.47 -8.97
N GLY A 59 -0.65 -0.84 -7.71
CA GLY A 59 0.27 -0.18 -6.80
C GLY A 59 1.72 -0.62 -7.03
N VAL A 60 2.68 0.28 -6.76
CA VAL A 60 4.12 -0.03 -6.78
C VAL A 60 4.69 0.12 -5.38
N GLY A 61 5.32 -0.93 -4.86
CA GLY A 61 5.87 -0.96 -3.51
C GLY A 61 7.27 -1.57 -3.41
N PRO A 62 7.95 -1.42 -2.27
CA PRO A 62 9.31 -1.98 -2.07
C PRO A 62 9.36 -3.50 -2.25
N TRP A 63 8.28 -4.21 -1.88
CA TRP A 63 8.18 -5.66 -2.08
C TRP A 63 8.20 -6.09 -3.54
N ASP A 64 7.75 -5.24 -4.47
CA ASP A 64 7.83 -5.53 -5.92
C ASP A 64 9.27 -5.49 -6.40
N ILE A 65 10.10 -4.60 -5.82
CA ILE A 65 11.54 -4.58 -6.03
C ILE A 65 12.17 -5.87 -5.49
N ASP A 66 11.78 -6.32 -4.31
CA ASP A 66 12.28 -7.56 -3.71
C ASP A 66 11.91 -8.79 -4.53
N VAL A 67 10.69 -8.84 -5.10
CA VAL A 67 10.27 -9.87 -6.06
C VAL A 67 11.16 -9.82 -7.30
N ARG A 68 11.38 -8.63 -7.87
CA ARG A 68 12.24 -8.45 -9.06
C ARG A 68 13.68 -8.88 -8.80
N LEU A 69 14.21 -8.64 -7.60
CA LEU A 69 15.55 -9.04 -7.19
C LEU A 69 15.65 -10.52 -6.78
N GLY A 70 14.54 -11.25 -6.79
CA GLY A 70 14.51 -12.68 -6.44
C GLY A 70 14.63 -12.96 -4.93
N ARG A 71 14.43 -11.98 -4.06
CA ARG A 71 14.54 -12.16 -2.59
C ARG A 71 13.47 -13.12 -2.02
N PHE A 72 12.36 -13.29 -2.73
CA PHE A 72 11.28 -14.23 -2.41
C PHE A 72 11.21 -15.42 -3.38
N ALA A 73 12.27 -15.64 -4.15
CA ALA A 73 12.28 -16.70 -5.15
C ALA A 73 12.20 -18.09 -4.53
N SER A 74 11.39 -18.94 -5.13
CA SER A 74 11.47 -20.37 -4.90
C SER A 74 12.79 -20.94 -5.43
N ARG A 75 13.16 -22.17 -5.03
CA ARG A 75 14.37 -22.85 -5.56
C ARG A 75 14.33 -23.05 -7.08
N LYS A 76 13.14 -23.07 -7.69
CA LYS A 76 12.92 -23.21 -9.13
C LYS A 76 11.87 -22.21 -9.56
N PRO A 77 12.22 -20.94 -9.81
CA PRO A 77 11.26 -19.95 -10.30
C PRO A 77 10.79 -20.33 -11.70
N HIS A 78 9.53 -20.09 -11.98
CA HIS A 78 8.94 -20.25 -13.31
C HIS A 78 8.83 -18.85 -13.94
N PHE A 79 9.59 -18.61 -15.00
CA PHE A 79 9.52 -17.39 -15.79
C PHE A 79 8.56 -17.54 -16.98
N PRO A 80 7.95 -16.45 -17.48
CA PRO A 80 8.08 -15.08 -16.99
C PRO A 80 7.33 -14.86 -15.67
N ILE A 81 7.87 -14.02 -14.78
CA ILE A 81 7.23 -13.61 -13.53
C ILE A 81 6.61 -12.23 -13.71
N VAL A 82 5.34 -12.11 -13.40
CA VAL A 82 4.60 -10.85 -13.33
C VAL A 82 4.61 -10.35 -11.87
N PRO A 83 5.23 -9.23 -11.53
CA PRO A 83 5.18 -8.66 -10.18
C PRO A 83 3.86 -7.92 -9.91
N GLY A 84 3.81 -7.22 -8.77
CA GLY A 84 2.63 -6.49 -8.31
C GLY A 84 1.80 -7.32 -7.33
N VAL A 85 1.38 -6.70 -6.23
CA VAL A 85 0.63 -7.41 -5.19
C VAL A 85 -0.74 -6.78 -4.93
N ASP A 86 -0.97 -5.57 -5.42
CA ASP A 86 -2.22 -4.83 -5.20
C ASP A 86 -2.64 -4.01 -6.43
N GLY A 87 -3.93 -3.73 -6.49
CA GLY A 87 -4.50 -2.92 -7.55
C GLY A 87 -6.01 -2.80 -7.44
N ALA A 88 -6.60 -2.08 -8.37
CA ALA A 88 -8.04 -1.89 -8.49
C ALA A 88 -8.49 -2.04 -9.95
N GLY A 89 -9.74 -2.40 -10.15
CA GLY A 89 -10.31 -2.60 -11.46
C GLY A 89 -11.77 -3.04 -11.39
N ILE A 90 -12.22 -3.68 -12.46
CA ILE A 90 -13.61 -4.14 -12.62
C ILE A 90 -13.62 -5.67 -12.68
N VAL A 91 -14.51 -6.29 -11.92
CA VAL A 91 -14.76 -7.74 -12.01
C VAL A 91 -15.35 -8.07 -13.38
N VAL A 92 -14.68 -8.96 -14.13
CA VAL A 92 -15.12 -9.40 -15.46
C VAL A 92 -15.57 -10.86 -15.49
N ALA A 93 -15.17 -11.66 -14.50
CA ALA A 93 -15.69 -13.01 -14.30
C ALA A 93 -15.67 -13.38 -12.83
N VAL A 94 -16.58 -14.27 -12.41
CA VAL A 94 -16.69 -14.79 -11.04
C VAL A 94 -16.75 -16.30 -11.08
N GLY A 95 -16.03 -16.96 -10.16
CA GLY A 95 -16.07 -18.39 -9.97
C GLY A 95 -17.39 -18.86 -9.37
N SER A 96 -17.76 -20.12 -9.62
CA SER A 96 -19.07 -20.67 -9.28
C SER A 96 -19.42 -20.68 -7.77
N ARG A 97 -18.42 -20.54 -6.88
CA ARG A 97 -18.61 -20.45 -5.42
C ARG A 97 -18.56 -19.02 -4.88
N VAL A 98 -18.44 -18.02 -5.76
CA VAL A 98 -18.39 -16.61 -5.35
C VAL A 98 -19.79 -16.02 -5.36
N GLY A 99 -20.32 -15.65 -4.19
CA GLY A 99 -21.67 -15.09 -4.05
C GLY A 99 -21.74 -13.61 -3.69
N ARG A 100 -20.61 -13.02 -3.23
CA ARG A 100 -20.58 -11.64 -2.73
C ARG A 100 -20.09 -10.59 -3.74
N LEU A 101 -19.57 -11.01 -4.86
CA LEU A 101 -19.09 -10.17 -5.96
C LEU A 101 -19.79 -10.59 -7.25
N LYS A 102 -19.96 -9.64 -8.17
CA LYS A 102 -20.57 -9.85 -9.48
C LYS A 102 -19.78 -9.13 -10.56
N VAL A 103 -19.98 -9.56 -11.80
CA VAL A 103 -19.43 -8.87 -12.98
C VAL A 103 -19.90 -7.43 -13.01
N GLY A 104 -18.97 -6.52 -13.26
CA GLY A 104 -19.20 -5.07 -13.27
C GLY A 104 -18.93 -4.36 -11.94
N ASP A 105 -18.68 -5.08 -10.85
CA ASP A 105 -18.29 -4.45 -9.59
C ASP A 105 -16.93 -3.78 -9.71
N GLU A 106 -16.83 -2.54 -9.27
CA GLU A 106 -15.56 -1.84 -9.07
C GLU A 106 -14.93 -2.30 -7.75
N VAL A 107 -13.73 -2.87 -7.84
CA VAL A 107 -13.08 -3.55 -6.72
C VAL A 107 -11.61 -3.15 -6.59
N TYR A 108 -11.06 -3.39 -5.40
CA TYR A 108 -9.63 -3.36 -5.16
C TYR A 108 -9.20 -4.62 -4.40
N SER A 109 -7.94 -4.96 -4.50
CA SER A 109 -7.43 -6.24 -4.01
C SER A 109 -5.98 -6.15 -3.58
N TYR A 110 -5.64 -6.93 -2.56
CA TYR A 110 -4.29 -7.28 -2.18
C TYR A 110 -4.16 -8.81 -2.14
N SER A 111 -3.23 -9.34 -2.94
CA SER A 111 -2.95 -10.78 -2.98
C SER A 111 -1.46 -11.02 -3.16
N TRP A 112 -0.82 -11.57 -2.12
CA TRP A 112 0.59 -11.88 -2.14
C TRP A 112 0.86 -13.16 -2.93
N GLN A 113 1.82 -13.10 -3.86
CA GLN A 113 2.32 -14.25 -4.64
C GLN A 113 1.22 -15.14 -5.28
N SER A 114 0.35 -14.52 -6.07
CA SER A 114 -0.62 -15.29 -6.84
C SER A 114 0.10 -16.21 -7.85
N PRO A 115 -0.14 -17.52 -7.84
CA PRO A 115 0.54 -18.47 -8.73
C PRO A 115 0.11 -18.32 -10.21
N LYS A 116 -0.99 -17.62 -10.47
CA LYS A 116 -1.56 -17.42 -11.81
C LYS A 116 -1.17 -16.07 -12.44
N GLY A 117 -0.23 -15.34 -11.85
CA GLY A 117 0.14 -14.00 -12.24
C GLY A 117 -0.28 -12.95 -11.22
N SER A 118 0.21 -11.76 -11.38
CA SER A 118 0.08 -10.69 -10.40
C SER A 118 -0.43 -9.40 -11.04
N PHE A 119 -0.31 -8.27 -10.35
CA PHE A 119 -1.05 -7.05 -10.69
C PHE A 119 -0.39 -6.17 -11.76
N TYR A 120 0.84 -6.47 -12.20
CA TYR A 120 1.44 -5.73 -13.32
C TYR A 120 0.98 -6.30 -14.69
N ALA A 121 -0.33 -6.44 -14.84
CA ALA A 121 -0.99 -7.01 -16.00
C ALA A 121 -2.35 -6.34 -16.25
N GLU A 122 -2.95 -6.58 -17.41
CA GLU A 122 -4.30 -6.09 -17.71
C GLU A 122 -5.39 -6.88 -16.95
N TYR A 123 -5.11 -8.14 -16.60
CA TYR A 123 -6.04 -9.00 -15.88
C TYR A 123 -5.33 -9.77 -14.78
N VAL A 124 -6.01 -9.96 -13.66
CA VAL A 124 -5.53 -10.79 -12.55
C VAL A 124 -6.63 -11.69 -12.03
N ALA A 125 -6.31 -12.98 -11.78
CA ALA A 125 -7.16 -13.91 -11.08
C ALA A 125 -6.77 -13.95 -9.60
N VAL A 126 -7.71 -13.66 -8.70
CA VAL A 126 -7.44 -13.61 -7.25
C VAL A 126 -8.55 -14.28 -6.45
N PRO A 127 -8.21 -14.87 -5.29
CA PRO A 127 -9.21 -15.40 -4.36
C PRO A 127 -10.22 -14.30 -3.97
N ALA A 128 -11.51 -14.58 -4.09
CA ALA A 128 -12.57 -13.59 -3.85
C ALA A 128 -12.51 -12.98 -2.44
N HIS A 129 -11.99 -13.70 -1.42
CA HIS A 129 -11.84 -13.17 -0.06
C HIS A 129 -10.76 -12.07 0.04
N ASN A 130 -9.85 -11.98 -0.92
CA ASN A 130 -8.83 -10.93 -1.01
C ASN A 130 -9.28 -9.72 -1.84
N VAL A 131 -10.56 -9.63 -2.16
CA VAL A 131 -11.14 -8.56 -3.00
C VAL A 131 -12.25 -7.86 -2.24
N ALA A 132 -12.33 -6.54 -2.36
CA ALA A 132 -13.45 -5.77 -1.82
C ALA A 132 -13.96 -4.73 -2.83
N PRO A 133 -15.24 -4.36 -2.76
CA PRO A 133 -15.72 -3.17 -3.45
C PRO A 133 -14.94 -1.94 -3.01
N ILE A 134 -14.64 -1.03 -3.94
CA ILE A 134 -13.94 0.22 -3.60
C ILE A 134 -14.79 1.08 -2.66
N PRO A 135 -14.15 1.80 -1.71
CA PRO A 135 -14.87 2.75 -0.87
C PRO A 135 -15.54 3.84 -1.72
N LYS A 136 -16.76 4.22 -1.42
CA LYS A 136 -17.55 5.21 -2.19
C LYS A 136 -16.86 6.56 -2.43
N ARG A 137 -15.85 6.89 -1.65
CA ARG A 137 -15.10 8.16 -1.74
C ARG A 137 -13.87 8.09 -2.63
N LEU A 138 -13.49 6.92 -3.08
CA LEU A 138 -12.31 6.72 -3.91
C LEU A 138 -12.73 6.34 -5.33
N ASP A 139 -11.93 6.77 -6.28
CA ASP A 139 -11.92 6.22 -7.64
C ASP A 139 -10.98 5.00 -7.72
N LEU A 140 -10.94 4.35 -8.87
CA LEU A 140 -10.10 3.16 -9.08
C LEU A 140 -8.60 3.45 -8.86
N GLN A 141 -8.12 4.63 -9.24
CA GLN A 141 -6.70 4.98 -9.09
C GLN A 141 -6.31 5.10 -7.60
N HIS A 142 -7.10 5.80 -6.81
CA HIS A 142 -6.85 5.95 -5.39
C HIS A 142 -7.08 4.63 -4.64
N ALA A 143 -8.08 3.83 -5.04
CA ALA A 143 -8.31 2.50 -4.47
C ALA A 143 -7.15 1.54 -4.78
N GLY A 144 -6.61 1.52 -6.00
CA GLY A 144 -5.44 0.74 -6.38
C GLY A 144 -4.16 1.14 -5.62
N ALA A 145 -4.08 2.39 -5.19
CA ALA A 145 -2.95 2.89 -4.42
C ALA A 145 -2.97 2.45 -2.94
N ILE A 146 -4.12 2.03 -2.40
CA ILE A 146 -4.25 1.80 -0.94
C ILE A 146 -4.47 0.35 -0.52
N ALA A 147 -4.68 -0.59 -1.42
CA ALA A 147 -5.06 -1.94 -0.99
C ALA A 147 -4.04 -2.52 0.02
N THR A 148 -2.76 -2.58 -0.33
CA THR A 148 -1.71 -3.01 0.61
C THR A 148 -1.38 -1.93 1.64
N THR A 149 -1.13 -0.69 1.18
CA THR A 149 -0.65 0.37 2.08
C THR A 149 -1.68 0.79 3.12
N GLY A 150 -2.96 0.76 2.77
CA GLY A 150 -4.06 1.04 3.68
C GLY A 150 -4.22 -0.04 4.75
N LEU A 151 -4.19 -1.32 4.34
CA LEU A 151 -4.19 -2.44 5.30
C LEU A 151 -2.98 -2.38 6.23
N THR A 152 -1.77 -2.15 5.67
CA THR A 152 -0.54 -2.02 6.48
C THR A 152 -0.66 -0.88 7.48
N ALA A 153 -1.14 0.28 7.06
CA ALA A 153 -1.28 1.45 7.93
C ALA A 153 -2.33 1.21 9.02
N LEU A 154 -3.52 0.72 8.66
CA LEU A 154 -4.61 0.52 9.59
C LEU A 154 -4.29 -0.57 10.63
N GLN A 155 -3.81 -1.73 10.18
CA GLN A 155 -3.43 -2.84 11.07
C GLN A 155 -2.23 -2.48 11.95
N GLY A 156 -1.30 -1.66 11.46
CA GLY A 156 -0.23 -1.10 12.28
C GLY A 156 -0.74 -0.25 13.44
N ILE A 157 -1.72 0.59 13.19
CA ILE A 157 -2.35 1.45 14.20
C ILE A 157 -3.28 0.66 15.14
N ASP A 158 -4.17 -0.15 14.60
CA ASP A 158 -5.26 -0.79 15.35
C ASP A 158 -4.83 -2.11 15.99
N ASP A 159 -4.16 -2.99 15.25
CA ASP A 159 -3.87 -4.35 15.70
C ASP A 159 -2.49 -4.44 16.36
N ALA A 160 -1.44 -3.95 15.69
CA ALA A 160 -0.07 -4.08 16.18
C ALA A 160 0.24 -3.11 17.34
N LEU A 161 -0.22 -1.86 17.25
CA LEU A 161 -0.03 -0.85 18.30
C LEU A 161 -1.22 -0.76 19.25
N THR A 162 -2.41 -1.20 18.84
CA THR A 162 -3.65 -1.01 19.62
C THR A 162 -3.79 0.42 20.16
N LEU A 163 -3.59 1.40 19.25
CA LEU A 163 -3.51 2.82 19.57
C LEU A 163 -4.85 3.34 20.13
N LYS A 164 -4.78 4.05 21.26
CA LYS A 164 -5.95 4.54 21.97
C LYS A 164 -6.10 6.05 21.84
N ARG A 165 -7.34 6.51 22.04
CA ARG A 165 -7.66 7.94 22.10
C ARG A 165 -6.81 8.63 23.18
N GLY A 166 -6.24 9.78 22.82
CA GLY A 166 -5.43 10.61 23.72
C GLY A 166 -3.95 10.17 23.82
N GLU A 167 -3.60 9.00 23.28
CA GLU A 167 -2.20 8.57 23.23
C GLU A 167 -1.39 9.40 22.22
N THR A 168 -0.08 9.42 22.43
CA THR A 168 0.88 10.09 21.55
C THR A 168 1.67 9.04 20.77
N ILE A 169 1.73 9.21 19.45
CA ILE A 169 2.47 8.31 18.56
C ILE A 169 3.53 9.07 17.75
N ILE A 170 4.70 8.44 17.55
CA ILE A 170 5.62 8.82 16.49
C ILE A 170 5.35 7.94 15.27
N ILE A 171 5.15 8.58 14.10
CA ILE A 171 5.15 7.88 12.81
C ILE A 171 6.44 8.25 12.09
N HIS A 172 7.38 7.31 12.05
CA HIS A 172 8.69 7.48 11.42
C HIS A 172 8.63 7.04 9.96
N GLY A 173 8.93 7.96 9.02
CA GLY A 173 8.75 7.74 7.58
C GLY A 173 7.34 8.10 7.11
N ALA A 174 6.73 9.13 7.70
CA ALA A 174 5.34 9.50 7.49
C ALA A 174 5.00 10.03 6.09
N SER A 175 5.96 10.46 5.29
CA SER A 175 5.71 11.00 3.93
C SER A 175 5.57 9.94 2.84
N GLY A 176 5.81 8.66 3.12
CA GLY A 176 5.63 7.56 2.19
C GLY A 176 4.18 7.05 2.10
N GLY A 177 3.93 6.08 1.22
CA GLY A 177 2.59 5.54 0.95
C GLY A 177 1.86 5.02 2.18
N VAL A 178 2.51 4.24 3.05
CA VAL A 178 1.92 3.76 4.32
C VAL A 178 1.80 4.90 5.33
N GLY A 179 2.83 5.74 5.41
CA GLY A 179 2.93 6.77 6.44
C GLY A 179 1.87 7.86 6.34
N THR A 180 1.56 8.33 5.13
CA THR A 180 0.52 9.33 4.87
C THR A 180 -0.88 8.86 5.29
N LEU A 181 -1.15 7.56 5.16
CA LEU A 181 -2.41 6.94 5.59
C LEU A 181 -2.40 6.70 7.11
N ALA A 182 -1.29 6.23 7.67
CA ALA A 182 -1.14 5.97 9.10
C ALA A 182 -1.35 7.24 9.95
N VAL A 183 -0.86 8.40 9.48
CA VAL A 183 -1.13 9.70 10.13
C VAL A 183 -2.64 9.92 10.26
N GLN A 184 -3.38 9.75 9.16
CA GLN A 184 -4.82 9.99 9.13
C GLN A 184 -5.59 8.98 10.00
N PHE A 185 -5.20 7.70 10.00
CA PHE A 185 -5.81 6.68 10.86
C PHE A 185 -5.49 6.94 12.35
N ALA A 186 -4.27 7.33 12.70
CA ALA A 186 -3.94 7.72 14.07
C ALA A 186 -4.77 8.93 14.53
N LYS A 187 -4.96 9.93 13.67
CA LYS A 187 -5.85 11.08 13.95
C LYS A 187 -7.31 10.64 14.11
N LEU A 188 -7.79 9.69 13.29
CA LEU A 188 -9.14 9.12 13.43
C LEU A 188 -9.32 8.44 14.79
N ARG A 189 -8.29 7.80 15.34
CA ARG A 189 -8.32 7.22 16.70
C ARG A 189 -8.22 8.28 17.81
N GLY A 190 -8.03 9.55 17.45
CA GLY A 190 -7.90 10.65 18.41
C GLY A 190 -6.56 10.73 19.10
N ALA A 191 -5.51 10.20 18.46
CA ALA A 191 -4.14 10.30 18.94
C ALA A 191 -3.51 11.65 18.59
N ARG A 192 -2.45 12.02 19.34
CA ARG A 192 -1.53 13.10 19.01
C ARG A 192 -0.37 12.53 18.19
N VAL A 193 -0.15 13.07 17.00
CA VAL A 193 0.82 12.53 16.04
C VAL A 193 2.02 13.43 15.90
N PHE A 194 3.19 12.92 16.31
CA PHE A 194 4.50 13.44 15.95
C PHE A 194 5.03 12.63 14.77
N ALA A 195 5.55 13.27 13.74
CA ALA A 195 5.95 12.59 12.53
C ALA A 195 7.34 13.01 12.05
N THR A 196 8.04 12.09 11.39
CA THR A 196 9.23 12.43 10.60
C THR A 196 8.92 12.23 9.13
N ALA A 197 9.40 13.15 8.30
CA ALA A 197 9.19 13.17 6.86
C ALA A 197 10.50 13.42 6.12
N SER A 198 10.51 13.32 4.81
CA SER A 198 11.69 13.54 3.97
C SER A 198 11.61 14.87 3.22
N GLY A 199 12.41 15.85 3.66
CA GLY A 199 12.51 17.17 3.03
C GLY A 199 11.30 18.07 3.31
N ILE A 200 11.38 19.32 2.85
CA ILE A 200 10.36 20.34 3.11
C ILE A 200 8.99 19.92 2.55
N GLU A 201 8.93 19.45 1.32
CA GLU A 201 7.69 19.02 0.67
C GLU A 201 7.04 17.84 1.42
N GLY A 202 7.86 16.89 1.93
CA GLY A 202 7.37 15.78 2.74
C GLY A 202 6.82 16.25 4.09
N VAL A 203 7.44 17.27 4.71
CA VAL A 203 6.95 17.88 5.95
C VAL A 203 5.60 18.57 5.71
N GLU A 204 5.45 19.32 4.62
CA GLU A 204 4.19 19.97 4.24
C GLU A 204 3.09 18.94 4.00
N LEU A 205 3.37 17.91 3.18
CA LEU A 205 2.42 16.82 2.92
C LEU A 205 1.92 16.19 4.23
N VAL A 206 2.83 15.86 5.14
CA VAL A 206 2.47 15.16 6.40
C VAL A 206 1.67 16.07 7.34
N ARG A 207 1.92 17.39 7.34
CA ARG A 207 1.06 18.36 8.03
C ARG A 207 -0.34 18.41 7.43
N GLU A 208 -0.47 18.39 6.10
CA GLU A 208 -1.77 18.31 5.42
C GLU A 208 -2.54 17.01 5.72
N MET A 209 -1.83 15.91 6.04
CA MET A 209 -2.44 14.66 6.50
C MET A 209 -2.91 14.73 7.95
N GLY A 210 -2.59 15.81 8.68
CA GLY A 210 -3.10 16.09 10.02
C GLY A 210 -2.15 15.78 11.17
N ALA A 211 -0.87 15.57 10.94
CA ALA A 211 0.11 15.42 12.02
C ALA A 211 0.23 16.71 12.85
N ASP A 212 0.29 16.57 14.17
CA ASP A 212 0.35 17.70 15.12
C ASP A 212 1.75 18.34 15.17
N ALA A 213 2.80 17.55 14.92
CA ALA A 213 4.17 18.02 14.77
C ALA A 213 4.90 17.19 13.71
N VAL A 214 5.71 17.84 12.87
CA VAL A 214 6.45 17.17 11.80
C VAL A 214 7.87 17.71 11.74
N LEU A 215 8.85 16.80 11.68
CA LEU A 215 10.26 17.10 11.48
C LEU A 215 10.78 16.54 10.15
N ASP A 216 11.75 17.23 9.55
CA ASP A 216 12.56 16.66 8.48
C ASP A 216 13.59 15.69 9.08
N GLY A 217 13.31 14.40 9.03
CA GLY A 217 14.12 13.34 9.64
C GLY A 217 15.53 13.19 9.05
N LYS A 218 15.88 13.91 7.97
CA LYS A 218 17.24 13.94 7.41
C LYS A 218 18.09 15.10 7.92
N ARG A 219 17.46 16.15 8.44
CA ARG A 219 18.14 17.40 8.86
C ARG A 219 18.23 17.55 10.37
N VAL A 220 17.35 16.87 11.09
CA VAL A 220 17.26 17.02 12.56
C VAL A 220 18.07 15.93 13.24
N VAL A 221 18.96 16.34 14.12
CA VAL A 221 19.85 15.45 14.91
C VAL A 221 19.35 15.24 16.35
N ASP A 222 18.28 15.93 16.76
CA ASP A 222 17.71 15.95 18.12
C ASP A 222 16.21 15.52 18.10
N ILE A 223 15.88 14.44 17.37
CA ILE A 223 14.49 13.97 17.22
C ILE A 223 13.89 13.58 18.58
N ASP A 224 14.65 12.94 19.45
CA ASP A 224 14.23 12.52 20.79
C ASP A 224 13.92 13.73 21.69
N ASP A 225 14.75 14.77 21.69
CA ASP A 225 14.49 16.00 22.44
C ASP A 225 13.22 16.71 21.94
N ARG A 226 13.03 16.79 20.63
CA ARG A 226 11.82 17.36 20.02
C ARG A 226 10.57 16.52 20.34
N ALA A 227 10.69 15.20 20.30
CA ALA A 227 9.60 14.31 20.66
C ALA A 227 9.25 14.43 22.16
N ARG A 228 10.26 14.59 23.06
CA ARG A 228 10.04 14.85 24.48
C ARG A 228 9.43 16.23 24.74
N ALA A 229 9.81 17.25 23.99
CA ALA A 229 9.14 18.56 24.08
C ALA A 229 7.65 18.46 23.68
N PHE A 230 7.32 17.59 22.71
CA PHE A 230 5.95 17.32 22.31
C PHE A 230 5.18 16.43 23.29
N ALA A 231 5.85 15.44 23.92
CA ALA A 231 5.33 14.50 24.90
C ALA A 231 6.31 14.35 26.07
N PRO A 232 6.23 15.20 27.12
CA PRO A 232 7.21 15.23 28.22
C PRO A 232 7.37 13.89 28.97
N GLU A 233 6.29 13.12 29.10
CA GLU A 233 6.30 11.78 29.71
C GLU A 233 6.85 10.68 28.78
N GLY A 234 7.25 11.05 27.55
CA GLY A 234 7.56 10.15 26.45
C GLY A 234 6.32 9.74 25.65
N VAL A 235 6.55 9.20 24.44
CA VAL A 235 5.46 8.78 23.54
C VAL A 235 4.97 7.37 23.89
N ASP A 236 3.69 7.12 23.64
CA ASP A 236 3.04 5.83 23.89
C ASP A 236 3.42 4.76 22.88
N ALA A 237 3.62 5.20 21.61
CA ALA A 237 3.82 4.29 20.50
C ALA A 237 4.75 4.88 19.43
N VAL A 238 5.41 3.98 18.68
CA VAL A 238 6.18 4.30 17.47
C VAL A 238 5.76 3.34 16.37
N LEU A 239 5.29 3.87 15.23
CA LEU A 239 5.17 3.14 13.98
C LEU A 239 6.40 3.43 13.13
N ALA A 240 7.26 2.41 12.96
CA ALA A 240 8.50 2.51 12.21
C ALA A 240 8.30 2.01 10.77
N LEU A 241 8.38 2.93 9.80
CA LEU A 241 8.19 2.63 8.37
C LEU A 241 9.49 2.74 7.56
N VAL A 242 10.56 3.22 8.20
CA VAL A 242 11.93 3.25 7.68
C VAL A 242 12.89 2.93 8.80
N GLY A 243 14.06 2.41 8.47
CA GLY A 243 15.14 2.11 9.42
C GLY A 243 16.13 3.26 9.58
N GLY A 244 17.25 2.99 10.24
CA GLY A 244 18.38 3.90 10.37
C GLY A 244 18.47 4.64 11.71
N ASP A 245 19.44 5.57 11.81
CA ASP A 245 19.79 6.23 13.09
C ASP A 245 18.66 7.11 13.64
N ALA A 246 17.92 7.78 12.75
CA ALA A 246 16.77 8.58 13.13
C ALA A 246 15.66 7.75 13.81
N LEU A 247 15.49 6.47 13.42
CA LEU A 247 14.58 5.57 14.12
C LEU A 247 15.08 5.31 15.56
N GLY A 248 16.40 5.19 15.76
CA GLY A 248 16.98 5.03 17.09
C GLY A 248 16.53 6.14 18.06
N GLN A 249 16.61 7.39 17.63
CA GLN A 249 16.16 8.56 18.39
C GLN A 249 14.62 8.54 18.65
N CYS A 250 13.83 8.14 17.64
CA CYS A 250 12.39 7.96 17.86
C CYS A 250 12.08 6.95 18.95
N LEU A 251 12.86 5.84 19.03
CA LEU A 251 12.70 4.81 20.05
C LEU A 251 13.16 5.27 21.43
N ASP A 252 14.13 6.17 21.52
CA ASP A 252 14.64 6.72 22.76
C ASP A 252 13.63 7.71 23.40
N ALA A 253 12.68 8.22 22.62
CA ALA A 253 11.57 9.04 23.12
C ALA A 253 10.40 8.23 23.71
N LEU A 254 10.41 6.88 23.64
CA LEU A 254 9.35 6.05 24.21
C LEU A 254 9.28 6.15 25.74
N ARG A 255 8.07 6.21 26.28
CA ARG A 255 7.84 6.04 27.71
C ARG A 255 8.02 4.56 28.14
N PRO A 256 8.19 4.26 29.44
CA PRO A 256 8.12 2.89 29.94
C PRO A 256 6.82 2.19 29.51
N LYS A 257 6.92 0.93 29.06
CA LYS A 257 5.82 0.13 28.49
C LYS A 257 5.31 0.65 27.12
N GLY A 258 6.04 1.56 26.49
CA GLY A 258 5.74 2.01 25.11
C GLY A 258 5.76 0.87 24.11
N ARG A 259 5.07 1.05 23.00
CA ARG A 259 4.87 0.03 21.96
C ARG A 259 5.52 0.47 20.66
N VAL A 260 6.17 -0.46 19.99
CA VAL A 260 6.75 -0.26 18.66
C VAL A 260 6.12 -1.26 17.72
N ALA A 261 5.68 -0.81 16.54
CA ALA A 261 5.31 -1.70 15.45
C ALA A 261 6.07 -1.33 14.18
N HIS A 262 6.38 -2.35 13.39
CA HIS A 262 6.94 -2.16 12.05
C HIS A 262 6.50 -3.27 11.10
N PRO A 263 6.21 -2.98 9.83
CA PRO A 263 6.00 -4.01 8.82
C PRO A 263 7.30 -4.74 8.51
N ASN A 264 7.19 -5.94 7.95
CA ASN A 264 8.36 -6.65 7.42
C ASN A 264 9.08 -5.83 6.34
N GLY A 265 10.38 -6.08 6.16
CA GLY A 265 11.20 -5.40 5.15
C GLY A 265 11.77 -4.04 5.58
N ILE A 266 11.57 -3.60 6.82
CA ILE A 266 12.25 -2.41 7.34
C ILE A 266 13.69 -2.77 7.72
N GLU A 267 14.65 -2.14 7.02
CA GLU A 267 16.08 -2.37 7.22
C GLU A 267 16.83 -1.04 7.50
N PRO A 268 17.73 -1.01 8.48
CA PRO A 268 17.90 -2.00 9.53
C PRO A 268 16.65 -2.09 10.43
N ALA A 269 16.31 -3.31 10.86
CA ALA A 269 15.14 -3.55 11.71
C ALA A 269 15.28 -2.79 13.05
N PRO A 270 14.16 -2.30 13.62
CA PRO A 270 14.18 -1.61 14.90
C PRO A 270 14.68 -2.54 16.02
N ARG A 271 15.50 -2.00 16.90
CA ARG A 271 15.99 -2.73 18.07
C ARG A 271 15.09 -2.47 19.28
N LYS A 272 14.62 -3.55 19.91
CA LYS A 272 13.78 -3.46 21.11
C LYS A 272 14.48 -2.67 22.21
N ARG A 273 13.80 -1.71 22.81
CA ARG A 273 14.25 -0.99 24.03
C ARG A 273 13.78 -1.74 25.27
N ARG A 274 14.55 -1.63 26.37
CA ARG A 274 14.19 -2.26 27.65
C ARG A 274 12.84 -1.73 28.15
N GLY A 275 11.97 -2.64 28.56
CA GLY A 275 10.65 -2.30 29.09
C GLY A 275 9.62 -1.88 28.04
N THR A 276 9.89 -2.08 26.74
CA THR A 276 8.96 -1.78 25.64
C THR A 276 8.50 -3.05 24.93
N THR A 277 7.41 -2.96 24.16
CA THR A 277 6.95 -4.03 23.26
C THR A 277 7.38 -3.70 21.84
N LEU A 278 7.88 -4.70 21.12
CA LEU A 278 8.21 -4.60 19.67
C LEU A 278 7.42 -5.67 18.90
N THR A 279 6.59 -5.23 17.98
CA THR A 279 5.75 -6.06 17.15
C THR A 279 6.14 -5.90 15.69
N ARG A 280 6.52 -7.00 15.05
CA ARG A 280 6.70 -7.10 13.61
C ARG A 280 5.42 -7.68 13.01
N TYR A 281 4.94 -7.13 11.92
CA TYR A 281 3.69 -7.56 11.29
C TYR A 281 3.74 -7.49 9.77
N ASP A 282 2.86 -8.23 9.12
CA ASP A 282 2.52 -8.11 7.70
C ASP A 282 1.05 -7.72 7.56
N ALA A 283 0.72 -7.01 6.51
CA ALA A 283 -0.66 -6.75 6.17
C ALA A 283 -1.37 -8.06 5.80
N VAL A 284 -2.54 -8.27 6.37
CA VAL A 284 -3.41 -9.41 6.07
C VAL A 284 -4.60 -8.90 5.26
N ALA A 285 -4.85 -9.55 4.12
CA ALA A 285 -6.05 -9.33 3.33
C ALA A 285 -7.14 -10.31 3.74
N GLY A 286 -8.38 -9.88 3.70
CA GLY A 286 -9.56 -10.68 3.98
C GLY A 286 -10.81 -9.82 3.93
N VAL A 287 -11.97 -10.45 3.94
CA VAL A 287 -13.25 -9.74 3.86
C VAL A 287 -13.40 -8.73 5.01
N ARG A 288 -13.14 -9.18 6.25
CA ARG A 288 -13.26 -8.35 7.46
C ARG A 288 -12.25 -7.20 7.48
N GLU A 289 -11.03 -7.48 7.05
CA GLU A 289 -9.92 -6.52 7.01
C GLU A 289 -10.21 -5.41 6.01
N PHE A 290 -10.76 -5.75 4.84
CA PHE A 290 -11.20 -4.77 3.86
C PHE A 290 -12.47 -4.01 4.28
N GLU A 291 -13.43 -4.66 4.93
CA GLU A 291 -14.59 -3.96 5.51
C GLU A 291 -14.13 -2.92 6.53
N HIS A 292 -13.23 -3.30 7.45
CA HIS A 292 -12.63 -2.39 8.42
C HIS A 292 -11.87 -1.24 7.74
N LEU A 293 -11.09 -1.53 6.68
CA LEU A 293 -10.41 -0.50 5.91
C LEU A 293 -11.39 0.46 5.23
N ASN A 294 -12.46 -0.06 4.61
CA ASN A 294 -13.50 0.75 3.98
C ASN A 294 -14.19 1.70 4.96
N ASP A 295 -14.52 1.21 6.16
CA ASP A 295 -15.10 2.02 7.22
C ASP A 295 -14.14 3.12 7.68
N ALA A 296 -12.86 2.79 7.87
CA ALA A 296 -11.84 3.75 8.26
C ALA A 296 -11.58 4.82 7.18
N VAL A 297 -11.53 4.43 5.90
CA VAL A 297 -11.42 5.33 4.74
C VAL A 297 -12.57 6.33 4.73
N GLN A 298 -13.77 5.86 4.93
CA GLN A 298 -14.97 6.71 4.94
C GLN A 298 -15.00 7.64 6.16
N ALA A 299 -14.71 7.12 7.35
CA ALA A 299 -14.72 7.89 8.60
C ALA A 299 -13.61 8.96 8.63
N ALA A 300 -12.42 8.64 8.16
CA ALA A 300 -11.30 9.58 8.07
C ALA A 300 -11.45 10.60 6.93
N ARG A 301 -12.38 10.39 5.98
CA ARG A 301 -12.40 11.10 4.69
C ARG A 301 -11.03 11.05 4.04
N LEU A 302 -10.45 9.86 3.99
CA LEU A 302 -9.05 9.60 3.68
C LEU A 302 -8.61 10.32 2.40
N LYS A 303 -7.48 11.03 2.49
CA LYS A 303 -6.73 11.55 1.34
C LYS A 303 -5.67 10.51 0.96
N VAL A 304 -5.56 10.23 -0.33
CA VAL A 304 -4.59 9.25 -0.85
C VAL A 304 -3.60 9.97 -1.76
N PRO A 305 -2.43 10.38 -1.27
CA PRO A 305 -1.44 11.01 -2.11
C PRO A 305 -0.85 10.02 -3.13
N ILE A 306 -1.03 10.30 -4.42
CA ILE A 306 -0.35 9.61 -5.51
C ILE A 306 0.79 10.50 -5.97
N ALA A 307 2.02 10.06 -5.73
CA ALA A 307 3.23 10.80 -6.06
C ALA A 307 3.43 10.90 -7.58
N GLU A 308 3.39 9.75 -8.23
CA GLU A 308 3.61 9.65 -9.68
C GLU A 308 2.78 8.52 -10.29
N ARG A 309 2.48 8.67 -11.58
CA ARG A 309 1.78 7.68 -12.40
C ARG A 309 2.65 7.31 -13.58
N TYR A 310 2.75 6.01 -13.84
CA TYR A 310 3.43 5.45 -15.00
C TYR A 310 2.45 4.55 -15.74
N SER A 311 2.60 4.40 -17.05
CA SER A 311 1.88 3.36 -17.77
C SER A 311 2.44 1.98 -17.39
N LEU A 312 1.64 0.93 -17.57
CA LEU A 312 2.08 -0.44 -17.33
C LEU A 312 3.37 -0.78 -18.12
N ALA A 313 3.51 -0.25 -19.33
CA ALA A 313 4.71 -0.39 -20.16
C ALA A 313 5.96 0.28 -19.57
N GLU A 314 5.78 1.23 -18.66
CA GLU A 314 6.85 1.95 -17.98
C GLU A 314 7.14 1.42 -16.56
N ALA A 315 6.70 0.21 -16.22
CA ALA A 315 6.91 -0.39 -14.90
C ALA A 315 8.38 -0.34 -14.45
N HIS A 316 9.34 -0.51 -15.37
CA HIS A 316 10.76 -0.36 -15.09
C HIS A 316 11.14 1.04 -14.61
N LYS A 317 10.52 2.11 -15.15
CA LYS A 317 10.75 3.50 -14.71
C LYS A 317 10.14 3.74 -13.32
N ALA A 318 8.97 3.16 -13.04
CA ALA A 318 8.35 3.23 -11.72
C ALA A 318 9.24 2.61 -10.64
N HIS A 319 9.89 1.47 -10.94
CA HIS A 319 10.86 0.85 -10.04
C HIS A 319 12.10 1.72 -9.85
N LEU A 320 12.71 2.25 -10.92
CA LEU A 320 13.82 3.21 -10.84
C LEU A 320 13.46 4.41 -9.97
N ARG A 321 12.26 4.94 -10.17
CA ARG A 321 11.78 6.09 -9.39
C ARG A 321 11.63 5.75 -7.90
N LEU A 322 11.11 4.57 -7.58
CA LEU A 322 10.96 4.12 -6.19
C LEU A 322 12.34 3.92 -5.53
N GLU A 323 13.29 3.30 -6.22
CA GLU A 323 14.66 3.07 -5.75
C GLU A 323 15.44 4.37 -5.52
N ALA A 324 15.16 5.42 -6.28
CA ALA A 324 15.73 6.75 -6.04
C ALA A 324 15.28 7.37 -4.70
N GLY A 325 14.25 6.82 -4.07
CA GLY A 325 13.73 7.27 -2.77
C GLY A 325 12.98 8.59 -2.82
N LYS A 326 12.62 9.14 -1.66
CA LYS A 326 11.86 10.40 -1.51
C LYS A 326 10.53 10.40 -2.30
N VAL A 327 9.82 9.30 -2.30
CA VAL A 327 8.48 9.22 -2.86
C VAL A 327 7.48 9.75 -1.84
N LEU A 328 6.76 10.80 -2.20
CA LEU A 328 5.77 11.46 -1.34
C LEU A 328 4.37 10.89 -1.62
N GLY A 329 3.99 9.86 -0.89
CA GLY A 329 2.79 9.07 -1.15
C GLY A 329 3.09 7.77 -1.91
N LYS A 330 2.22 7.37 -2.84
CA LYS A 330 2.28 6.10 -3.57
C LYS A 330 2.60 6.33 -5.05
N ILE A 331 3.39 5.45 -5.66
CA ILE A 331 3.51 5.32 -7.12
C ILE A 331 2.48 4.30 -7.58
N VAL A 332 1.84 4.55 -8.72
CA VAL A 332 0.90 3.64 -9.35
C VAL A 332 1.21 3.43 -10.83
N LEU A 333 0.85 2.24 -11.34
CA LEU A 333 0.81 1.95 -12.77
C LEU A 333 -0.63 2.09 -13.26
N THR A 334 -0.83 2.82 -14.34
CA THR A 334 -2.11 2.86 -15.06
C THR A 334 -2.11 1.77 -16.14
N VAL A 335 -3.13 0.92 -16.12
CA VAL A 335 -3.20 -0.25 -17.02
C VAL A 335 -3.80 0.09 -18.36
N HIS A 336 -4.80 0.96 -18.40
CA HIS A 336 -5.46 1.42 -19.63
C HIS A 336 -5.20 2.90 -19.88
N GLY A 337 -4.56 3.20 -20.98
CA GLY A 337 -4.48 4.52 -21.57
C GLY A 337 -3.17 5.25 -21.36
N ALA A 338 -2.43 5.34 -22.42
CA ALA A 338 -1.80 6.58 -22.84
C ALA A 338 -2.54 7.05 -24.09
#